data_c847ed3c933861c00670fe7689cd6515
#
_entry.id   c847ed3c933861c00670fe7689cd6515
#
_cell.length_a   1.000
_cell.length_b   1.000
_cell.length_c   1.000
_cell.angle_alpha   90.00
_cell.angle_beta   90.00
_cell.angle_gamma   90.00
#
_symmetry.space_group_name_H-M   'P 1'
#
loop_
_entity.id
_entity.type
_entity.pdbx_description
1 polymer ?
#
loop_
_entity_poly.entity_id
_entity_poly.type
_entity_poly.pdbx_seq_one_letter_code
_entity_poly.pdbx_strand_id
1 'polypeptide(L)'
;MQLSYPMDPALVAIEHKVDEGIPLSMADGLALFATPDLHNLGRMARKQKERKSGKKVFYVLNRYINSTNVCYAGCKFCAFAVDEFKEKDRVVRMAADVVFAKAIETGNNFNQIHIVGGHDPRQLSLDYWVPLMRKFKEELPHVQLSFFTAAEIEYMAKRHRMSFAEIIATLKEAGLDNVNGGGAEIFAEETRKKICPNKVNSENWLAIHEELHRQGIASNATMLYGQIESLEDRVDHLIRLRESQRKSPGFNAFIPLAFHPDGNELNDCGWTTGLDDIRMFAVSRLMLDNFDHIKAYWMIQGIKVCQVALEFGADDMDGTHGSTDEELIYHSAGTSSGQYVDDREFRRLIEAAGYEPVRRNSTYDEFPHDWTPPEMAKV
;
A
#
# COMPACT_ATOMS: atom_id res chain seq x y z
N MET A 1 -7.97 -38.46 9.08
CA MET A 1 -6.56 -38.80 8.87
C MET A 1 -5.84 -37.49 8.55
N GLN A 2 -5.20 -36.85 9.56
CA GLN A 2 -4.38 -35.66 9.33
C GLN A 2 -3.10 -36.14 8.62
N LEU A 3 -2.95 -35.81 7.35
CA LEU A 3 -1.68 -35.98 6.65
C LEU A 3 -0.70 -34.97 7.25
N SER A 4 0.15 -35.39 8.18
CA SER A 4 1.26 -34.58 8.65
C SER A 4 2.38 -34.68 7.61
N TYR A 5 2.52 -33.68 6.76
CA TYR A 5 3.72 -33.55 5.96
C TYR A 5 4.88 -33.18 6.92
N PRO A 6 6.05 -33.85 6.80
CA PRO A 6 7.20 -33.49 7.59
C PRO A 6 7.60 -32.05 7.27
N MET A 7 7.75 -31.27 8.32
CA MET A 7 8.16 -29.86 8.21
C MET A 7 9.63 -29.78 7.76
N ASP A 8 9.95 -28.82 6.89
CA ASP A 8 11.34 -28.47 6.59
C ASP A 8 12.10 -28.18 7.89
N PRO A 9 13.21 -28.88 8.19
CA PRO A 9 13.99 -28.65 9.42
C PRO A 9 14.37 -27.19 9.62
N ALA A 10 14.60 -26.41 8.56
CA ALA A 10 14.90 -24.99 8.68
C ALA A 10 13.73 -24.20 9.30
N LEU A 11 12.48 -24.60 9.05
CA LEU A 11 11.30 -23.94 9.60
C LEU A 11 11.04 -24.27 11.06
N VAL A 12 11.51 -25.40 11.57
CA VAL A 12 11.24 -25.82 12.97
C VAL A 12 11.77 -24.80 13.98
N ALA A 13 13.03 -24.39 13.83
CA ALA A 13 13.65 -23.39 14.70
C ALA A 13 13.00 -22.00 14.55
N ILE A 14 12.59 -21.65 13.32
CA ILE A 14 11.92 -20.37 13.03
C ILE A 14 10.52 -20.36 13.64
N GLU A 15 9.76 -21.44 13.54
CA GLU A 15 8.43 -21.55 14.17
C GLU A 15 8.50 -21.34 15.68
N HIS A 16 9.50 -21.94 16.35
CA HIS A 16 9.72 -21.73 17.78
C HIS A 16 9.95 -20.24 18.10
N LYS A 17 10.82 -19.56 17.34
CA LYS A 17 11.04 -18.10 17.52
C LYS A 17 9.75 -17.30 17.36
N VAL A 18 8.98 -17.61 16.31
CA VAL A 18 7.70 -16.95 16.01
C VAL A 18 6.69 -17.17 17.15
N ASP A 19 6.63 -18.38 17.73
CA ASP A 19 5.72 -18.70 18.83
C ASP A 19 6.11 -17.99 20.14
N GLU A 20 7.40 -17.82 20.39
CA GLU A 20 7.95 -17.11 21.54
C GLU A 20 8.00 -15.59 21.35
N GLY A 21 7.58 -15.06 20.18
CA GLY A 21 7.64 -13.63 19.88
C GLY A 21 9.07 -13.10 19.70
N ILE A 22 10.02 -13.96 19.37
CA ILE A 22 11.41 -13.58 19.10
C ILE A 22 11.51 -13.04 17.68
N PRO A 23 12.01 -11.80 17.50
CA PRO A 23 12.15 -11.21 16.18
C PRO A 23 13.06 -12.02 15.26
N LEU A 24 12.62 -12.26 14.05
CA LEU A 24 13.38 -13.03 13.07
C LEU A 24 14.58 -12.23 12.54
N SER A 25 15.70 -12.92 12.38
CA SER A 25 16.96 -12.37 11.86
C SER A 25 16.98 -12.36 10.32
N MET A 26 18.03 -11.77 9.74
CA MET A 26 18.34 -11.84 8.29
C MET A 26 18.41 -13.32 7.82
N ALA A 27 19.11 -14.17 8.57
CA ALA A 27 19.24 -15.59 8.21
C ALA A 27 17.92 -16.34 8.25
N ASP A 28 17.05 -16.02 9.23
CA ASP A 28 15.70 -16.59 9.29
C ASP A 28 14.85 -16.16 8.09
N GLY A 29 14.88 -14.87 7.73
CA GLY A 29 14.17 -14.33 6.56
C GLY A 29 14.60 -14.98 5.25
N LEU A 30 15.91 -15.16 5.05
CA LEU A 30 16.43 -15.85 3.88
C LEU A 30 16.01 -17.33 3.85
N ALA A 31 16.00 -18.02 4.99
CA ALA A 31 15.52 -19.40 5.09
C ALA A 31 14.03 -19.51 4.76
N LEU A 32 13.19 -18.54 5.20
CA LEU A 32 11.77 -18.48 4.84
C LEU A 32 11.55 -18.28 3.33
N PHE A 33 12.40 -17.48 2.68
CA PHE A 33 12.34 -17.34 1.21
C PHE A 33 12.84 -18.57 0.47
N ALA A 34 13.82 -19.29 1.01
CA ALA A 34 14.46 -20.43 0.34
C ALA A 34 13.72 -21.76 0.53
N THR A 35 12.88 -21.89 1.56
CA THR A 35 12.20 -23.17 1.86
C THR A 35 11.31 -23.63 0.71
N PRO A 36 11.36 -24.92 0.31
CA PRO A 36 10.38 -25.50 -0.60
C PRO A 36 9.02 -25.81 0.07
N ASP A 37 8.97 -25.79 1.41
CA ASP A 37 7.80 -26.17 2.21
C ASP A 37 6.81 -25.00 2.36
N LEU A 38 6.18 -24.65 1.24
CA LEU A 38 5.20 -23.57 1.19
C LEU A 38 3.97 -23.85 2.06
N HIS A 39 3.62 -25.10 2.28
CA HIS A 39 2.49 -25.48 3.12
C HIS A 39 2.70 -25.09 4.59
N ASN A 40 3.82 -25.47 5.19
CA ASN A 40 4.11 -25.11 6.57
C ASN A 40 4.43 -23.62 6.73
N LEU A 41 5.06 -22.99 5.73
CA LEU A 41 5.27 -21.55 5.70
C LEU A 41 3.91 -20.80 5.77
N GLY A 42 2.94 -21.19 4.94
CA GLY A 42 1.58 -20.62 4.97
C GLY A 42 0.87 -20.86 6.30
N ARG A 43 0.95 -22.09 6.83
CA ARG A 43 0.38 -22.46 8.14
C ARG A 43 0.92 -21.55 9.27
N MET A 44 2.23 -21.32 9.30
CA MET A 44 2.87 -20.44 10.28
C MET A 44 2.37 -18.99 10.14
N ALA A 45 2.32 -18.47 8.91
CA ALA A 45 1.86 -17.12 8.62
C ALA A 45 0.38 -16.94 8.99
N ARG A 46 -0.48 -17.91 8.63
CA ARG A 46 -1.90 -17.91 9.01
C ARG A 46 -2.08 -17.91 10.53
N LYS A 47 -1.31 -18.71 11.27
CA LYS A 47 -1.33 -18.73 12.74
C LYS A 47 -1.02 -17.35 13.32
N GLN A 48 -0.04 -16.62 12.76
CA GLN A 48 0.28 -15.25 13.19
C GLN A 48 -0.82 -14.26 12.83
N LYS A 49 -1.40 -14.35 11.63
CA LYS A 49 -2.57 -13.56 11.25
C LYS A 49 -3.73 -13.77 12.24
N GLU A 50 -4.06 -15.03 12.53
CA GLU A 50 -5.17 -15.36 13.44
C GLU A 50 -4.93 -14.89 14.89
N ARG A 51 -3.67 -14.75 15.32
CA ARG A 51 -3.32 -14.14 16.63
C ARG A 51 -3.63 -12.64 16.67
N LYS A 52 -3.53 -11.94 15.52
CA LYS A 52 -3.74 -10.48 15.41
C LYS A 52 -5.19 -10.11 15.11
N SER A 53 -5.76 -10.69 14.08
CA SER A 53 -7.09 -10.35 13.53
C SER A 53 -8.16 -11.43 13.69
N GLY A 54 -7.81 -12.60 14.27
CA GLY A 54 -8.75 -13.72 14.39
C GLY A 54 -9.24 -14.19 13.03
N LYS A 55 -10.56 -14.26 12.89
CA LYS A 55 -11.22 -14.58 11.63
C LYS A 55 -11.56 -13.37 10.77
N LYS A 56 -11.28 -12.16 11.23
CA LYS A 56 -11.56 -10.94 10.49
C LYS A 56 -10.64 -10.81 9.28
N VAL A 57 -11.21 -10.37 8.17
CA VAL A 57 -10.52 -9.92 6.97
C VAL A 57 -11.11 -8.58 6.57
N PHE A 58 -10.24 -7.59 6.45
CA PHE A 58 -10.63 -6.21 6.24
C PHE A 58 -10.72 -5.84 4.76
N TYR A 59 -11.61 -4.89 4.47
CA TYR A 59 -11.71 -4.20 3.18
C TYR A 59 -12.26 -2.79 3.37
N VAL A 60 -12.06 -1.91 2.38
CA VAL A 60 -12.53 -0.52 2.47
C VAL A 60 -13.37 -0.13 1.25
N LEU A 61 -14.42 0.65 1.47
CA LEU A 61 -15.10 1.36 0.38
C LEU A 61 -14.35 2.67 0.15
N ASN A 62 -13.60 2.77 -0.94
CA ASN A 62 -12.76 3.93 -1.24
C ASN A 62 -13.04 4.52 -2.63
N ARG A 63 -12.50 5.72 -2.80
CA ARG A 63 -12.30 6.36 -4.10
C ARG A 63 -10.81 6.43 -4.36
N TYR A 64 -10.40 5.99 -5.54
CA TYR A 64 -9.02 6.06 -5.98
C TYR A 64 -8.91 7.08 -7.12
N ILE A 65 -8.08 8.11 -6.94
CA ILE A 65 -7.93 9.18 -7.93
C ILE A 65 -6.44 9.44 -8.17
N ASN A 66 -6.04 9.39 -9.43
CA ASN A 66 -4.75 9.87 -9.89
C ASN A 66 -4.90 11.26 -10.47
N SER A 67 -4.58 12.31 -9.71
CA SER A 67 -4.81 13.70 -10.11
C SER A 67 -3.94 14.16 -11.25
N THR A 68 -2.75 13.55 -11.41
CA THR A 68 -1.82 13.80 -12.53
C THR A 68 -0.93 12.60 -12.79
N ASN A 69 -0.63 12.33 -14.05
CA ASN A 69 0.39 11.36 -14.46
C ASN A 69 1.71 12.04 -14.88
N VAL A 70 1.78 13.37 -14.89
CA VAL A 70 3.02 14.09 -15.17
C VAL A 70 4.00 13.87 -14.04
N CYS A 71 5.18 13.33 -14.34
CA CYS A 71 6.16 12.99 -13.31
C CYS A 71 7.60 13.14 -13.79
N TYR A 72 8.41 13.85 -13.01
CA TYR A 72 9.84 14.05 -13.29
C TYR A 72 10.77 13.19 -12.43
N ALA A 73 10.24 12.25 -11.65
CA ALA A 73 11.05 11.38 -10.78
C ALA A 73 11.93 10.39 -11.56
N GLY A 74 11.52 10.00 -12.79
CA GLY A 74 12.31 9.14 -13.67
C GLY A 74 12.50 7.72 -13.13
N CYS A 75 11.47 7.15 -12.51
CA CYS A 75 11.49 5.77 -12.03
C CYS A 75 11.39 4.80 -13.20
N LYS A 76 12.36 3.90 -13.36
CA LYS A 76 12.44 2.97 -14.50
C LYS A 76 11.34 1.91 -14.51
N PHE A 77 10.75 1.60 -13.38
CA PHE A 77 9.65 0.64 -13.22
C PHE A 77 8.26 1.25 -13.46
N CYS A 78 8.17 2.57 -13.69
CA CYS A 78 6.87 3.25 -13.70
C CYS A 78 6.30 3.37 -15.11
N ALA A 79 5.24 2.63 -15.38
CA ALA A 79 4.46 2.76 -16.63
C ALA A 79 3.45 3.94 -16.60
N PHE A 80 3.23 4.54 -15.43
CA PHE A 80 2.27 5.62 -15.23
C PHE A 80 2.82 7.00 -15.61
N ALA A 81 4.11 7.24 -15.39
CA ALA A 81 4.74 8.54 -15.57
C ALA A 81 4.73 8.99 -17.03
N VAL A 82 4.33 10.25 -17.26
CA VAL A 82 4.30 10.88 -18.57
C VAL A 82 5.20 12.11 -18.57
N ASP A 83 6.05 12.23 -19.58
CA ASP A 83 6.81 13.44 -19.89
C ASP A 83 5.91 14.39 -20.72
N GLU A 84 5.45 15.48 -20.10
CA GLU A 84 4.51 16.40 -20.74
C GLU A 84 5.04 17.08 -22.02
N PHE A 85 6.33 17.06 -22.27
CA PHE A 85 6.93 17.63 -23.48
C PHE A 85 7.00 16.64 -24.64
N LYS A 86 7.13 15.34 -24.31
CA LYS A 86 7.26 14.26 -25.30
C LYS A 86 5.93 13.58 -25.61
N GLU A 87 5.05 13.47 -24.63
CA GLU A 87 3.83 12.65 -24.68
C GLU A 87 2.58 13.48 -24.38
N LYS A 88 2.43 14.62 -25.05
CA LYS A 88 1.38 15.63 -24.79
C LYS A 88 -0.04 15.07 -24.77
N ASP A 89 -0.33 14.13 -25.66
CA ASP A 89 -1.67 13.54 -25.81
C ASP A 89 -2.02 12.56 -24.67
N ARG A 90 -1.04 12.15 -23.87
CA ARG A 90 -1.23 11.27 -22.71
C ARG A 90 -1.29 12.01 -21.38
N VAL A 91 -1.07 13.33 -21.39
CA VAL A 91 -1.03 14.13 -20.16
C VAL A 91 -2.39 14.18 -19.50
N VAL A 92 -2.46 13.75 -18.26
CA VAL A 92 -3.57 13.97 -17.34
C VAL A 92 -3.12 14.95 -16.26
N ARG A 93 -3.86 16.02 -16.07
CA ARG A 93 -3.68 17.00 -15.00
C ARG A 93 -5.02 17.60 -14.64
N MET A 94 -5.56 17.24 -13.50
CA MET A 94 -6.89 17.67 -13.07
C MET A 94 -6.80 18.96 -12.26
N ALA A 95 -7.74 19.88 -12.50
CA ALA A 95 -7.96 21.01 -11.59
C ALA A 95 -8.60 20.49 -10.26
N ALA A 96 -8.46 21.25 -9.18
CA ALA A 96 -8.92 20.81 -7.86
C ALA A 96 -10.44 20.55 -7.78
N ASP A 97 -11.23 21.35 -8.49
CA ASP A 97 -12.69 21.17 -8.63
C ASP A 97 -13.05 19.88 -9.38
N VAL A 98 -12.27 19.53 -10.40
CA VAL A 98 -12.42 18.26 -11.15
C VAL A 98 -12.11 17.05 -10.24
N VAL A 99 -11.04 17.12 -9.44
CA VAL A 99 -10.71 16.05 -8.47
C VAL A 99 -11.84 15.86 -7.48
N PHE A 100 -12.41 16.96 -6.96
CA PHE A 100 -13.54 16.90 -6.04
C PHE A 100 -14.80 16.31 -6.71
N ALA A 101 -15.14 16.77 -7.90
CA ALA A 101 -16.28 16.26 -8.66
C ALA A 101 -16.18 14.75 -8.94
N LYS A 102 -14.99 14.26 -9.33
CA LYS A 102 -14.73 12.83 -9.55
C LYS A 102 -14.91 12.01 -8.27
N ALA A 103 -14.49 12.53 -7.13
CA ALA A 103 -14.64 11.82 -5.85
C ALA A 103 -16.10 11.52 -5.50
N ILE A 104 -17.04 12.39 -5.87
CA ILE A 104 -18.47 12.29 -5.53
C ILE A 104 -19.34 11.82 -6.71
N GLU A 105 -18.78 11.59 -7.89
CA GLU A 105 -19.49 11.27 -9.13
C GLU A 105 -20.45 10.07 -8.98
N THR A 106 -20.06 9.05 -8.25
CA THR A 106 -20.87 7.85 -7.99
C THR A 106 -21.49 7.84 -6.59
N GLY A 107 -21.68 9.00 -5.98
CA GLY A 107 -22.24 9.17 -4.65
C GLY A 107 -21.16 9.21 -3.55
N ASN A 108 -21.61 9.29 -2.30
CA ASN A 108 -20.76 9.49 -1.11
C ASN A 108 -20.64 8.26 -0.20
N ASN A 109 -21.10 7.07 -0.64
CA ASN A 109 -21.01 5.85 0.16
C ASN A 109 -19.61 5.24 0.10
N PHE A 110 -18.64 5.93 0.65
CA PHE A 110 -17.26 5.47 0.82
C PHE A 110 -16.65 6.06 2.09
N ASN A 111 -15.62 5.42 2.61
CA ASN A 111 -14.98 5.80 3.89
C ASN A 111 -13.63 6.47 3.70
N GLN A 112 -13.05 6.34 2.50
CA GLN A 112 -11.69 6.80 2.22
C GLN A 112 -11.59 7.35 0.80
N ILE A 113 -10.82 8.42 0.64
CA ILE A 113 -10.29 8.85 -0.66
C ILE A 113 -8.79 8.58 -0.66
N HIS A 114 -8.34 7.86 -1.67
CA HIS A 114 -6.93 7.59 -1.91
C HIS A 114 -6.48 8.42 -3.12
N ILE A 115 -5.59 9.38 -2.89
CA ILE A 115 -5.02 10.18 -3.97
C ILE A 115 -3.51 10.11 -3.92
N VAL A 116 -2.93 9.71 -5.05
CA VAL A 116 -1.50 9.81 -5.35
C VAL A 116 -1.35 10.30 -6.79
N GLY A 117 -0.24 10.96 -7.09
CA GLY A 117 0.03 11.48 -8.42
C GLY A 117 1.50 11.51 -8.78
N GLY A 118 1.80 12.00 -9.98
CA GLY A 118 3.16 12.25 -10.40
C GLY A 118 3.78 13.45 -9.69
N HIS A 119 5.12 13.55 -9.73
CA HIS A 119 5.84 14.73 -9.24
C HIS A 119 5.70 15.88 -10.25
N ASP A 120 4.48 16.40 -10.37
CA ASP A 120 4.13 17.54 -11.21
C ASP A 120 4.28 18.85 -10.45
N PRO A 121 5.22 19.75 -10.84
CA PRO A 121 5.41 21.04 -10.17
C PRO A 121 4.16 21.92 -10.12
N ARG A 122 3.21 21.75 -11.03
CA ARG A 122 2.01 22.59 -11.06
C ARG A 122 0.95 22.14 -10.05
N GLN A 123 0.92 20.86 -9.69
CA GLN A 123 -0.05 20.32 -8.73
C GLN A 123 0.56 20.04 -7.36
N LEU A 124 1.81 19.57 -7.30
CA LEU A 124 2.42 19.17 -6.03
C LEU A 124 2.88 20.40 -5.24
N SER A 125 1.91 21.14 -4.72
CA SER A 125 2.10 22.36 -3.92
C SER A 125 1.03 22.50 -2.84
N LEU A 126 1.34 23.18 -1.74
CA LEU A 126 0.38 23.48 -0.68
C LEU A 126 -0.79 24.33 -1.16
N ASP A 127 -0.54 25.25 -2.10
CA ASP A 127 -1.59 26.13 -2.67
C ASP A 127 -2.68 25.36 -3.40
N TYR A 128 -2.33 24.22 -4.01
CA TYR A 128 -3.29 23.35 -4.67
C TYR A 128 -4.00 22.43 -3.64
N TRP A 129 -3.25 21.79 -2.76
CA TRP A 129 -3.78 20.72 -1.92
C TRP A 129 -4.53 21.19 -0.68
N VAL A 130 -4.03 22.23 0.02
CA VAL A 130 -4.64 22.67 1.29
C VAL A 130 -6.09 23.12 1.12
N PRO A 131 -6.46 23.95 0.12
CA PRO A 131 -7.86 24.31 -0.10
C PRO A 131 -8.74 23.11 -0.47
N LEU A 132 -8.24 22.21 -1.32
CA LEU A 132 -8.97 21.01 -1.73
C LEU A 132 -9.24 20.06 -0.55
N MET A 133 -8.23 19.83 0.29
CA MET A 133 -8.36 18.97 1.49
C MET A 133 -9.38 19.54 2.48
N ARG A 134 -9.34 20.86 2.73
CA ARG A 134 -10.33 21.54 3.58
C ARG A 134 -11.73 21.39 3.02
N LYS A 135 -11.90 21.55 1.70
CA LYS A 135 -13.19 21.33 1.04
C LYS A 135 -13.70 19.90 1.24
N PHE A 136 -12.84 18.89 1.08
CA PHE A 136 -13.22 17.49 1.37
C PHE A 136 -13.69 17.31 2.81
N LYS A 137 -12.98 17.88 3.78
CA LYS A 137 -13.35 17.76 5.20
C LYS A 137 -14.65 18.51 5.56
N GLU A 138 -14.91 19.62 4.89
CA GLU A 138 -16.14 20.40 5.06
C GLU A 138 -17.36 19.67 4.48
N GLU A 139 -17.25 19.17 3.23
CA GLU A 139 -18.37 18.57 2.51
C GLU A 139 -18.54 17.06 2.78
N LEU A 140 -17.47 16.36 3.13
CA LEU A 140 -17.44 14.91 3.39
C LEU A 140 -16.74 14.60 4.72
N PRO A 141 -17.25 15.07 5.88
CA PRO A 141 -16.55 14.94 7.17
C PRO A 141 -16.35 13.49 7.63
N HIS A 142 -17.14 12.55 7.11
CA HIS A 142 -17.05 11.13 7.41
C HIS A 142 -15.93 10.41 6.61
N VAL A 143 -15.32 11.08 5.62
CA VAL A 143 -14.34 10.47 4.73
C VAL A 143 -12.92 10.79 5.21
N GLN A 144 -12.09 9.77 5.25
CA GLN A 144 -10.67 9.93 5.53
C GLN A 144 -9.87 10.20 4.26
N LEU A 145 -8.95 11.16 4.36
CA LEU A 145 -8.04 11.55 3.29
C LEU A 145 -6.73 10.77 3.42
N SER A 146 -6.55 9.77 2.56
CA SER A 146 -5.32 8.98 2.42
C SER A 146 -4.54 9.51 1.23
N PHE A 147 -3.85 10.64 1.43
CA PHE A 147 -3.18 11.37 0.35
C PHE A 147 -1.67 11.26 0.47
N PHE A 148 -1.00 11.46 -0.65
CA PHE A 148 0.44 11.55 -0.78
C PHE A 148 1.21 10.27 -0.42
N THR A 149 2.46 10.32 -0.75
CA THR A 149 3.53 9.40 -0.36
C THR A 149 4.67 10.20 0.27
N ALA A 150 5.61 9.54 0.92
CA ALA A 150 6.81 10.21 1.43
C ALA A 150 7.60 10.94 0.32
N ALA A 151 7.56 10.42 -0.91
CA ALA A 151 8.22 11.06 -2.05
C ALA A 151 7.57 12.41 -2.42
N GLU A 152 6.24 12.49 -2.37
CA GLU A 152 5.51 13.75 -2.60
C GLU A 152 5.70 14.74 -1.46
N ILE A 153 5.75 14.27 -0.20
CA ILE A 153 6.03 15.10 0.97
C ILE A 153 7.46 15.68 0.89
N GLU A 154 8.47 14.87 0.54
CA GLU A 154 9.83 15.36 0.33
C GLU A 154 9.89 16.39 -0.78
N TYR A 155 9.19 16.17 -1.89
CA TYR A 155 9.12 17.13 -2.99
C TYR A 155 8.53 18.46 -2.54
N MET A 156 7.39 18.46 -1.83
CA MET A 156 6.77 19.67 -1.29
C MET A 156 7.68 20.38 -0.30
N ALA A 157 8.37 19.67 0.58
CA ALA A 157 9.32 20.24 1.53
C ALA A 157 10.44 21.01 0.81
N LYS A 158 11.05 20.40 -0.21
CA LYS A 158 12.07 21.04 -1.05
C LYS A 158 11.52 22.28 -1.77
N ARG A 159 10.33 22.16 -2.36
CA ARG A 159 9.68 23.23 -3.13
C ARG A 159 9.36 24.45 -2.26
N HIS A 160 8.79 24.24 -1.09
CA HIS A 160 8.37 25.30 -0.17
C HIS A 160 9.48 25.75 0.78
N ARG A 161 10.66 25.10 0.75
CA ARG A 161 11.79 25.33 1.67
C ARG A 161 11.38 25.18 3.13
N MET A 162 10.57 24.18 3.40
CA MET A 162 10.07 23.82 4.72
C MET A 162 10.68 22.48 5.16
N SER A 163 10.78 22.28 6.47
CA SER A 163 11.11 20.98 7.04
C SER A 163 9.97 19.97 6.82
N PHE A 164 10.26 18.68 6.96
CA PHE A 164 9.22 17.64 6.94
C PHE A 164 8.15 17.90 8.01
N ALA A 165 8.57 18.33 9.20
CA ALA A 165 7.66 18.64 10.30
C ALA A 165 6.66 19.74 9.95
N GLU A 166 7.12 20.82 9.32
CA GLU A 166 6.26 21.95 8.92
C GLU A 166 5.29 21.57 7.80
N ILE A 167 5.75 20.83 6.78
CA ILE A 167 4.86 20.32 5.70
C ILE A 167 3.78 19.41 6.29
N ILE A 168 4.17 18.45 7.12
CA ILE A 168 3.25 17.47 7.73
C ILE A 168 2.24 18.19 8.64
N ALA A 169 2.68 19.15 9.45
CA ALA A 169 1.77 19.94 10.29
C ALA A 169 0.75 20.71 9.45
N THR A 170 1.19 21.34 8.35
CA THR A 170 0.28 22.06 7.43
C THR A 170 -0.75 21.15 6.78
N LEU A 171 -0.33 19.96 6.33
CA LEU A 171 -1.23 18.99 5.73
C LEU A 171 -2.20 18.39 6.77
N LYS A 172 -1.74 18.15 8.01
CA LYS A 172 -2.58 17.72 9.12
C LYS A 172 -3.67 18.73 9.43
N GLU A 173 -3.33 20.01 9.54
CA GLU A 173 -4.30 21.09 9.74
C GLU A 173 -5.31 21.22 8.59
N ALA A 174 -4.92 20.80 7.38
CA ALA A 174 -5.81 20.75 6.23
C ALA A 174 -6.72 19.50 6.22
N GLY A 175 -6.48 18.52 7.11
CA GLY A 175 -7.31 17.33 7.26
C GLY A 175 -6.70 16.03 6.73
N LEU A 176 -5.37 15.93 6.61
CA LEU A 176 -4.70 14.67 6.26
C LEU A 176 -4.88 13.64 7.38
N ASP A 177 -5.47 12.48 7.06
CA ASP A 177 -5.69 11.40 8.04
C ASP A 177 -4.66 10.29 7.92
N ASN A 178 -4.19 9.99 6.70
CA ASN A 178 -3.27 8.89 6.44
C ASN A 178 -2.35 9.19 5.26
N VAL A 179 -1.15 8.62 5.26
CA VAL A 179 -0.18 8.71 4.15
C VAL A 179 0.09 7.33 3.57
N ASN A 180 0.16 7.27 2.24
CA ASN A 180 0.37 6.04 1.50
C ASN A 180 1.85 5.62 1.51
N GLY A 181 2.12 4.31 1.48
CA GLY A 181 3.47 3.76 1.60
C GLY A 181 4.36 3.90 0.35
N GLY A 182 3.84 4.40 -0.76
CA GLY A 182 4.61 4.54 -2.00
C GLY A 182 5.89 5.36 -1.82
N GLY A 183 6.86 5.14 -2.71
CA GLY A 183 8.19 5.74 -2.58
C GLY A 183 9.19 4.86 -1.82
N ALA A 184 8.74 3.87 -1.05
CA ALA A 184 9.61 2.91 -0.39
C ALA A 184 10.37 2.05 -1.40
N GLU A 185 9.71 1.51 -2.35
CA GLU A 185 10.17 0.58 -3.39
C GLU A 185 11.01 -0.57 -2.78
N ILE A 186 12.32 -0.40 -2.72
CA ILE A 186 13.26 -1.22 -1.96
C ILE A 186 14.26 -0.31 -1.25
N PHE A 187 14.65 -0.62 0.00
CA PHE A 187 15.50 0.28 0.80
C PHE A 187 17.00 0.14 0.48
N ALA A 188 17.42 -0.94 -0.16
CA ALA A 188 18.81 -1.13 -0.59
C ALA A 188 19.23 -0.03 -1.58
N GLU A 189 20.10 0.88 -1.13
CA GLU A 189 20.46 2.09 -1.88
C GLU A 189 21.08 1.80 -3.25
N GLU A 190 21.87 0.72 -3.38
CA GLU A 190 22.46 0.35 -4.67
C GLU A 190 21.40 -0.10 -5.68
N THR A 191 20.35 -0.76 -5.23
CA THR A 191 19.19 -1.13 -6.04
C THR A 191 18.36 0.11 -6.37
N ARG A 192 18.08 0.98 -5.37
CA ARG A 192 17.35 2.25 -5.57
C ARG A 192 17.99 3.14 -6.63
N LYS A 193 19.31 3.34 -6.59
CA LYS A 193 20.03 4.14 -7.59
C LYS A 193 19.83 3.64 -9.02
N LYS A 194 19.62 2.34 -9.20
CA LYS A 194 19.37 1.74 -10.51
C LYS A 194 17.92 1.93 -10.98
N ILE A 195 16.94 1.88 -10.08
CA ILE A 195 15.51 1.86 -10.44
C ILE A 195 14.80 3.20 -10.30
N CYS A 196 15.21 4.04 -9.32
CA CYS A 196 14.56 5.33 -9.02
C CYS A 196 15.54 6.37 -8.44
N PRO A 197 16.59 6.78 -9.19
CA PRO A 197 17.70 7.58 -8.67
C PRO A 197 17.30 8.96 -8.14
N ASN A 198 16.20 9.53 -8.63
CA ASN A 198 15.75 10.88 -8.27
C ASN A 198 14.59 10.89 -7.27
N LYS A 199 14.19 9.72 -6.75
CA LYS A 199 13.11 9.60 -5.77
C LYS A 199 13.66 9.74 -4.34
N VAL A 200 12.80 9.99 -3.37
CA VAL A 200 13.15 10.01 -1.95
C VAL A 200 14.04 8.82 -1.60
N ASN A 201 15.17 9.03 -0.93
CA ASN A 201 16.03 7.93 -0.47
C ASN A 201 15.41 7.20 0.74
N SER A 202 15.96 6.04 1.09
CA SER A 202 15.41 5.20 2.16
C SER A 202 15.41 5.90 3.52
N GLU A 203 16.45 6.66 3.84
CA GLU A 203 16.58 7.37 5.13
C GLU A 203 15.53 8.48 5.26
N ASN A 204 15.34 9.28 4.21
CA ASN A 204 14.32 10.33 4.21
C ASN A 204 12.91 9.74 4.20
N TRP A 205 12.69 8.60 3.51
CA TRP A 205 11.40 7.92 3.53
C TRP A 205 11.04 7.50 4.97
N LEU A 206 11.96 6.85 5.67
CA LEU A 206 11.77 6.46 7.07
C LEU A 206 11.58 7.67 7.98
N ALA A 207 12.41 8.71 7.83
CA ALA A 207 12.32 9.94 8.63
C ALA A 207 10.97 10.66 8.46
N ILE A 208 10.42 10.68 7.24
CA ILE A 208 9.10 11.28 6.96
C ILE A 208 8.01 10.48 7.67
N HIS A 209 8.03 9.14 7.59
CA HIS A 209 7.04 8.31 8.26
C HIS A 209 7.16 8.40 9.79
N GLU A 210 8.36 8.39 10.35
CA GLU A 210 8.58 8.62 11.77
C GLU A 210 8.03 9.99 12.23
N GLU A 211 8.19 11.03 11.42
CA GLU A 211 7.65 12.35 11.71
C GLU A 211 6.11 12.39 11.60
N LEU A 212 5.51 11.71 10.60
CA LEU A 212 4.05 11.53 10.51
C LEU A 212 3.49 10.89 11.78
N HIS A 213 4.09 9.78 12.23
CA HIS A 213 3.69 9.07 13.44
C HIS A 213 3.83 9.93 14.70
N ARG A 214 4.94 10.68 14.82
CA ARG A 214 5.16 11.62 15.92
C ARG A 214 4.08 12.69 15.98
N GLN A 215 3.55 13.12 14.85
CA GLN A 215 2.43 14.06 14.77
C GLN A 215 1.05 13.38 14.87
N GLY A 216 0.99 12.05 15.02
CA GLY A 216 -0.27 11.30 15.16
C GLY A 216 -1.01 11.08 13.84
N ILE A 217 -0.30 11.12 12.70
CA ILE A 217 -0.84 10.72 11.40
C ILE A 217 -0.38 9.29 11.12
N ALA A 218 -1.33 8.39 10.93
CA ALA A 218 -1.04 7.02 10.56
C ALA A 218 -0.56 6.91 9.09
N SER A 219 0.12 5.82 8.77
CA SER A 219 0.57 5.60 7.40
C SER A 219 0.64 4.12 7.04
N ASN A 220 0.88 3.82 5.76
CA ASN A 220 1.14 2.48 5.27
C ASN A 220 2.61 2.34 4.87
N ALA A 221 3.12 1.11 4.91
CA ALA A 221 4.42 0.76 4.37
C ALA A 221 4.26 -0.13 3.14
N THR A 222 5.15 0.01 2.15
CA THR A 222 5.14 -0.81 0.93
C THR A 222 6.51 -1.38 0.63
N MET A 223 6.56 -2.41 -0.21
CA MET A 223 7.76 -2.89 -0.90
C MET A 223 7.37 -3.21 -2.34
N LEU A 224 8.15 -2.77 -3.32
CA LEU A 224 8.06 -3.22 -4.71
C LEU A 224 9.07 -4.36 -4.91
N TYR A 225 8.57 -5.58 -5.13
CA TYR A 225 9.39 -6.78 -5.26
C TYR A 225 9.24 -7.44 -6.63
N GLY A 226 10.21 -8.25 -7.03
CA GLY A 226 10.21 -9.01 -8.29
C GLY A 226 10.87 -8.28 -9.45
N GLN A 227 11.70 -7.27 -9.17
CA GLN A 227 12.45 -6.52 -10.18
C GLN A 227 13.92 -6.99 -10.23
N ILE A 228 14.88 -6.18 -9.76
CA ILE A 228 16.31 -6.48 -9.79
C ILE A 228 16.92 -6.65 -8.38
N GLU A 229 16.09 -6.54 -7.36
CA GLU A 229 16.52 -6.69 -5.96
C GLU A 229 16.87 -8.13 -5.61
N SER A 230 17.76 -8.32 -4.64
CA SER A 230 18.07 -9.63 -4.08
C SER A 230 17.10 -10.04 -2.97
N LEU A 231 17.14 -11.28 -2.53
CA LEU A 231 16.38 -11.73 -1.35
C LEU A 231 16.89 -11.04 -0.07
N GLU A 232 18.19 -10.78 0.01
CA GLU A 232 18.81 -10.01 1.08
C GLU A 232 18.22 -8.59 1.15
N ASP A 233 18.04 -7.93 0.00
CA ASP A 233 17.43 -6.61 -0.09
C ASP A 233 15.99 -6.61 0.43
N ARG A 234 15.20 -7.66 0.11
CA ARG A 234 13.82 -7.83 0.64
C ARG A 234 13.81 -8.01 2.16
N VAL A 235 14.68 -8.85 2.67
CA VAL A 235 14.76 -9.11 4.12
C VAL A 235 15.25 -7.88 4.88
N ASP A 236 16.27 -7.16 4.36
CA ASP A 236 16.73 -5.88 4.92
C ASP A 236 15.60 -4.87 5.00
N HIS A 237 14.82 -4.73 3.92
CA HIS A 237 13.67 -3.83 3.87
C HIS A 237 12.65 -4.15 4.98
N LEU A 238 12.28 -5.42 5.15
CA LEU A 238 11.35 -5.83 6.21
C LEU A 238 11.91 -5.57 7.62
N ILE A 239 13.20 -5.84 7.83
CA ILE A 239 13.86 -5.54 9.11
C ILE A 239 13.84 -4.04 9.40
N ARG A 240 14.20 -3.20 8.45
CA ARG A 240 14.20 -1.74 8.64
C ARG A 240 12.81 -1.17 8.90
N LEU A 241 11.77 -1.68 8.24
CA LEU A 241 10.38 -1.32 8.54
C LEU A 241 9.98 -1.73 9.96
N ARG A 242 10.31 -2.94 10.37
CA ARG A 242 10.05 -3.44 11.72
C ARG A 242 10.73 -2.57 12.79
N GLU A 243 11.99 -2.19 12.58
CA GLU A 243 12.72 -1.33 13.50
C GLU A 243 12.14 0.10 13.54
N SER A 244 11.75 0.66 12.40
CA SER A 244 11.06 1.97 12.34
C SER A 244 9.72 1.92 13.09
N GLN A 245 8.92 0.87 12.91
CA GLN A 245 7.67 0.67 13.65
C GLN A 245 7.89 0.53 15.16
N ARG A 246 8.99 -0.06 15.60
CA ARG A 246 9.35 -0.12 17.06
C ARG A 246 9.71 1.25 17.60
N LYS A 247 10.45 2.03 16.82
CA LYS A 247 10.90 3.39 17.19
C LYS A 247 9.74 4.38 17.23
N SER A 248 8.85 4.30 16.25
CA SER A 248 7.74 5.23 16.06
C SER A 248 6.50 4.48 15.54
N PRO A 249 5.70 3.86 16.42
CA PRO A 249 4.49 3.14 16.02
C PRO A 249 3.52 4.04 15.28
N GLY A 250 3.01 3.58 14.13
CA GLY A 250 2.06 4.36 13.32
C GLY A 250 1.83 3.80 11.91
N PHE A 251 2.58 2.77 11.51
CA PHE A 251 2.22 2.02 10.31
C PHE A 251 0.99 1.16 10.57
N ASN A 252 -0.08 1.40 9.82
CA ASN A 252 -1.32 0.61 9.88
C ASN A 252 -1.14 -0.75 9.20
N ALA A 253 -0.58 -0.75 7.99
CA ALA A 253 -0.44 -1.95 7.19
C ALA A 253 0.86 -1.97 6.39
N PHE A 254 1.34 -3.18 6.11
CA PHE A 254 2.36 -3.43 5.09
C PHE A 254 1.71 -3.98 3.82
N ILE A 255 2.13 -3.49 2.66
CA ILE A 255 1.59 -3.81 1.34
C ILE A 255 2.73 -4.28 0.43
N PRO A 256 2.93 -5.58 0.20
CA PRO A 256 3.85 -6.06 -0.82
C PRO A 256 3.24 -5.82 -2.21
N LEU A 257 3.96 -5.15 -3.08
CA LEU A 257 3.56 -4.80 -4.45
C LEU A 257 4.42 -5.59 -5.44
N ALA A 258 3.80 -6.50 -6.18
CA ALA A 258 4.49 -7.23 -7.23
C ALA A 258 4.85 -6.30 -8.39
N PHE A 259 6.09 -6.39 -8.89
CA PHE A 259 6.53 -5.62 -10.04
C PHE A 259 5.85 -6.12 -11.32
N HIS A 260 5.43 -5.18 -12.16
CA HIS A 260 4.86 -5.41 -13.47
C HIS A 260 5.81 -4.89 -14.54
N PRO A 261 6.36 -5.75 -15.43
CA PRO A 261 7.38 -5.36 -16.39
C PRO A 261 6.84 -4.61 -17.61
N ASP A 262 5.53 -4.64 -17.86
CA ASP A 262 4.96 -4.07 -19.07
C ASP A 262 4.99 -2.54 -19.06
N GLY A 263 5.39 -1.96 -20.18
CA GLY A 263 5.34 -0.52 -20.40
C GLY A 263 6.37 0.34 -19.66
N ASN A 264 7.46 -0.26 -19.16
CA ASN A 264 8.53 0.43 -18.46
C ASN A 264 9.94 -0.01 -18.89
N GLU A 265 10.99 0.59 -18.32
CA GLU A 265 12.38 0.33 -18.72
C GLU A 265 12.96 -0.98 -18.13
N LEU A 266 12.26 -1.65 -17.21
CA LEU A 266 12.67 -2.90 -16.57
C LEU A 266 11.92 -4.13 -17.13
N ASN A 267 11.45 -4.05 -18.38
CA ASN A 267 10.65 -5.08 -19.03
C ASN A 267 11.34 -6.45 -19.16
N ASP A 268 12.66 -6.50 -19.08
CA ASP A 268 13.44 -7.74 -19.15
C ASP A 268 13.43 -8.54 -17.83
N CYS A 269 12.96 -7.97 -16.71
CA CYS A 269 12.94 -8.65 -15.41
C CYS A 269 11.92 -9.80 -15.33
N GLY A 270 10.90 -9.78 -16.18
CA GLY A 270 9.81 -10.77 -16.17
C GLY A 270 8.78 -10.51 -15.04
N TRP A 271 7.75 -11.32 -15.03
CA TRP A 271 6.69 -11.29 -14.03
C TRP A 271 7.03 -12.13 -12.82
N THR A 272 6.57 -11.71 -11.62
CA THR A 272 6.52 -12.60 -10.46
C THR A 272 5.57 -13.77 -10.72
N THR A 273 5.81 -14.89 -10.06
CA THR A 273 4.87 -16.01 -10.10
C THR A 273 3.89 -15.95 -8.92
N GLY A 274 2.72 -16.58 -9.04
CA GLY A 274 1.81 -16.68 -7.90
C GLY A 274 2.42 -17.35 -6.66
N LEU A 275 3.43 -18.21 -6.84
CA LEU A 275 4.18 -18.82 -5.72
C LEU A 275 5.09 -17.80 -5.04
N ASP A 276 5.71 -16.91 -5.81
CA ASP A 276 6.51 -15.81 -5.25
C ASP A 276 5.61 -14.87 -4.46
N ASP A 277 4.43 -14.55 -5.00
CA ASP A 277 3.49 -13.63 -4.39
C ASP A 277 2.98 -14.15 -3.03
N ILE A 278 2.49 -15.39 -2.97
CA ILE A 278 1.99 -15.97 -1.72
C ILE A 278 3.12 -16.19 -0.70
N ARG A 279 4.34 -16.51 -1.15
CA ARG A 279 5.54 -16.57 -0.31
C ARG A 279 5.85 -15.21 0.29
N MET A 280 5.78 -14.15 -0.52
CA MET A 280 6.03 -12.78 -0.04
C MET A 280 5.05 -12.37 1.06
N PHE A 281 3.76 -12.70 0.94
CA PHE A 281 2.78 -12.46 2.01
C PHE A 281 3.15 -13.20 3.29
N ALA A 282 3.48 -14.49 3.17
CA ALA A 282 3.81 -15.32 4.32
C ALA A 282 5.07 -14.83 5.05
N VAL A 283 6.14 -14.53 4.30
CA VAL A 283 7.39 -14.01 4.88
C VAL A 283 7.16 -12.65 5.51
N SER A 284 6.40 -11.77 4.86
CA SER A 284 6.06 -10.44 5.41
C SER A 284 5.34 -10.56 6.75
N ARG A 285 4.34 -11.43 6.87
CA ARG A 285 3.61 -11.64 8.13
C ARG A 285 4.50 -12.15 9.26
N LEU A 286 5.45 -13.02 8.93
CA LEU A 286 6.37 -13.60 9.93
C LEU A 286 7.49 -12.64 10.33
N MET A 287 8.02 -11.85 9.40
CA MET A 287 9.10 -10.89 9.65
C MET A 287 8.64 -9.60 10.33
N LEU A 288 7.40 -9.17 10.06
CA LEU A 288 6.81 -7.95 10.58
C LEU A 288 5.91 -8.24 11.79
N ASP A 289 6.50 -8.75 12.86
CA ASP A 289 5.84 -9.17 14.10
C ASP A 289 5.02 -8.03 14.77
N ASN A 290 5.42 -6.79 14.55
CA ASN A 290 4.81 -5.57 15.11
C ASN A 290 3.92 -4.79 14.14
N PHE A 291 3.62 -5.32 12.95
CA PHE A 291 2.59 -4.79 12.06
C PHE A 291 1.28 -5.55 12.29
N ASP A 292 0.18 -4.83 12.44
CA ASP A 292 -1.12 -5.47 12.66
C ASP A 292 -1.67 -6.06 11.38
N HIS A 293 -1.53 -5.36 10.25
CA HIS A 293 -2.14 -5.78 9.00
C HIS A 293 -1.11 -5.99 7.88
N ILE A 294 -1.35 -7.06 7.09
CA ILE A 294 -0.68 -7.31 5.81
C ILE A 294 -1.77 -7.26 4.74
N LYS A 295 -1.64 -6.28 3.84
CA LYS A 295 -2.66 -5.99 2.83
C LYS A 295 -2.32 -6.67 1.50
N ALA A 296 -3.26 -7.44 0.98
CA ALA A 296 -3.22 -7.99 -0.37
C ALA A 296 -3.88 -7.01 -1.36
N TYR A 297 -3.07 -6.32 -2.15
CA TYR A 297 -3.53 -5.30 -3.07
C TYR A 297 -3.96 -5.93 -4.40
N TRP A 298 -5.24 -6.27 -4.51
CA TRP A 298 -5.76 -7.07 -5.61
C TRP A 298 -5.58 -6.46 -7.01
N MET A 299 -5.44 -5.14 -7.11
CA MET A 299 -5.16 -4.48 -8.39
C MET A 299 -3.78 -4.84 -8.95
N ILE A 300 -2.84 -5.18 -8.10
CA ILE A 300 -1.48 -5.56 -8.50
C ILE A 300 -1.38 -7.07 -8.67
N GLN A 301 -1.76 -7.88 -7.66
CA GLN A 301 -1.59 -9.33 -7.72
C GLN A 301 -2.79 -10.07 -8.34
N GLY A 302 -3.91 -9.38 -8.56
CA GLY A 302 -5.17 -9.98 -9.00
C GLY A 302 -5.97 -10.58 -7.84
N ILE A 303 -7.29 -10.52 -7.97
CA ILE A 303 -8.23 -10.88 -6.89
C ILE A 303 -8.11 -12.34 -6.42
N LYS A 304 -7.77 -13.27 -7.33
CA LYS A 304 -7.62 -14.70 -6.98
C LYS A 304 -6.40 -14.96 -6.11
N VAL A 305 -5.26 -14.35 -6.44
CA VAL A 305 -4.04 -14.45 -5.64
C VAL A 305 -4.26 -13.81 -4.27
N CYS A 306 -4.93 -12.65 -4.21
CA CYS A 306 -5.26 -12.00 -2.95
C CYS A 306 -6.18 -12.83 -2.06
N GLN A 307 -7.18 -13.53 -2.62
CA GLN A 307 -8.00 -14.45 -1.85
C GLN A 307 -7.16 -15.61 -1.26
N VAL A 308 -6.25 -16.19 -2.04
CA VAL A 308 -5.34 -17.25 -1.56
C VAL A 308 -4.38 -16.72 -0.50
N ALA A 309 -3.91 -15.46 -0.63
CA ALA A 309 -3.01 -14.82 0.33
C ALA A 309 -3.60 -14.73 1.75
N LEU A 310 -4.93 -14.80 1.91
CA LEU A 310 -5.59 -14.89 3.22
C LEU A 310 -5.16 -16.13 4.03
N GLU A 311 -4.81 -17.21 3.36
CA GLU A 311 -4.24 -18.42 3.97
C GLU A 311 -2.73 -18.31 4.21
N PHE A 312 -2.10 -17.28 3.66
CA PHE A 312 -0.67 -17.00 3.74
C PHE A 312 -0.35 -15.71 4.52
N GLY A 313 -1.23 -15.31 5.43
CA GLY A 313 -0.95 -14.25 6.41
C GLY A 313 -1.50 -12.86 6.05
N ALA A 314 -2.08 -12.66 4.88
CA ALA A 314 -2.81 -11.43 4.59
C ALA A 314 -4.15 -11.40 5.35
N ASP A 315 -4.55 -10.23 5.82
CA ASP A 315 -5.81 -10.00 6.53
C ASP A 315 -6.59 -8.78 6.02
N ASP A 316 -6.17 -8.20 4.90
CA ASP A 316 -6.83 -7.06 4.27
C ASP A 316 -6.77 -7.22 2.74
N MET A 317 -7.90 -7.04 2.07
CA MET A 317 -8.02 -7.16 0.61
C MET A 317 -8.09 -5.80 -0.10
N ASP A 318 -7.74 -4.71 0.60
CA ASP A 318 -7.82 -3.33 0.12
C ASP A 318 -9.25 -2.87 -0.21
N GLY A 319 -9.47 -2.11 -1.29
CA GLY A 319 -10.70 -1.38 -1.49
C GLY A 319 -11.39 -1.54 -2.83
N THR A 320 -12.60 -1.01 -2.87
CA THR A 320 -13.52 -1.12 -4.01
C THR A 320 -13.13 -0.26 -5.22
N HIS A 321 -12.23 0.69 -5.04
CA HIS A 321 -11.78 1.68 -6.03
C HIS A 321 -12.83 2.67 -6.54
N GLY A 322 -14.05 2.31 -6.77
CA GLY A 322 -15.21 3.16 -7.08
C GLY A 322 -15.00 4.37 -7.99
N SER A 323 -13.94 4.39 -8.80
CA SER A 323 -13.62 5.45 -9.75
C SER A 323 -14.07 5.06 -11.15
N THR A 324 -14.51 6.04 -11.93
CA THR A 324 -14.79 5.89 -13.36
C THR A 324 -13.52 5.91 -14.22
N ASP A 325 -12.37 6.29 -13.63
CA ASP A 325 -11.07 6.31 -14.30
C ASP A 325 -10.32 4.97 -14.14
N GLU A 326 -11.03 3.86 -14.18
CA GLU A 326 -10.47 2.50 -14.10
C GLU A 326 -9.28 2.29 -15.04
N GLU A 327 -9.38 2.80 -16.28
CA GLU A 327 -8.31 2.71 -17.27
C GLU A 327 -6.99 3.33 -16.78
N LEU A 328 -7.02 4.49 -16.10
CA LEU A 328 -5.82 5.17 -15.65
C LEU A 328 -5.08 4.39 -14.55
N ILE A 329 -5.85 3.80 -13.63
CA ILE A 329 -5.32 2.99 -12.53
C ILE A 329 -4.77 1.66 -13.05
N TYR A 330 -5.51 0.96 -13.89
CA TYR A 330 -5.12 -0.33 -14.45
C TYR A 330 -3.89 -0.21 -15.36
N HIS A 331 -3.84 0.81 -16.21
CA HIS A 331 -2.68 1.05 -17.07
C HIS A 331 -1.44 1.43 -16.26
N SER A 332 -1.58 2.16 -15.16
CA SER A 332 -0.46 2.55 -14.31
C SER A 332 0.15 1.37 -13.55
N ALA A 333 -0.64 0.36 -13.24
CA ALA A 333 -0.19 -0.85 -12.57
C ALA A 333 0.27 -1.95 -13.55
N GLY A 334 0.18 -1.72 -14.87
CA GLY A 334 0.43 -2.76 -15.88
C GLY A 334 -0.64 -3.86 -15.90
N THR A 335 -1.72 -3.70 -15.13
CA THR A 335 -2.80 -4.69 -15.06
C THR A 335 -3.92 -4.33 -16.02
N SER A 336 -4.26 -5.24 -16.92
CA SER A 336 -5.46 -5.18 -17.76
C SER A 336 -6.62 -5.94 -17.11
N SER A 337 -6.72 -5.97 -15.77
CA SER A 337 -7.62 -6.90 -15.09
C SER A 337 -9.10 -6.65 -15.42
N GLY A 338 -9.49 -5.44 -15.78
CA GLY A 338 -10.90 -5.11 -16.11
C GLY A 338 -11.90 -5.52 -15.03
N GLN A 339 -11.41 -5.89 -13.83
CA GLN A 339 -12.20 -6.43 -12.74
C GLN A 339 -12.62 -5.28 -11.83
N TYR A 340 -13.90 -5.09 -11.74
CA TYR A 340 -14.52 -4.27 -10.70
C TYR A 340 -14.92 -5.18 -9.54
N VAL A 341 -14.53 -4.80 -8.32
CA VAL A 341 -14.91 -5.53 -7.10
C VAL A 341 -15.70 -4.59 -6.21
N ASP A 342 -16.99 -4.88 -6.06
CA ASP A 342 -17.87 -4.12 -5.18
C ASP A 342 -17.91 -4.70 -3.75
N ASP A 343 -18.63 -4.03 -2.86
CA ASP A 343 -18.82 -4.44 -1.46
C ASP A 343 -19.36 -5.88 -1.33
N ARG A 344 -20.34 -6.25 -2.17
CA ARG A 344 -20.96 -7.57 -2.13
C ARG A 344 -19.97 -8.65 -2.55
N GLU A 345 -19.16 -8.38 -3.57
CA GLU A 345 -18.18 -9.33 -4.07
C GLU A 345 -17.01 -9.50 -3.07
N PHE A 346 -16.53 -8.43 -2.42
CA PHE A 346 -15.55 -8.56 -1.34
C PHE A 346 -16.06 -9.48 -0.22
N ARG A 347 -17.28 -9.25 0.26
CA ARG A 347 -17.87 -10.09 1.29
C ARG A 347 -17.96 -11.56 0.86
N ARG A 348 -18.47 -11.81 -0.34
CA ARG A 348 -18.56 -13.15 -0.91
C ARG A 348 -17.19 -13.86 -0.98
N LEU A 349 -16.16 -13.18 -1.43
CA LEU A 349 -14.82 -13.74 -1.56
C LEU A 349 -14.18 -14.05 -0.20
N ILE A 350 -14.37 -13.18 0.77
CA ILE A 350 -13.85 -13.34 2.15
C ILE A 350 -14.58 -14.50 2.84
N GLU A 351 -15.91 -14.55 2.77
CA GLU A 351 -16.74 -15.62 3.33
C GLU A 351 -16.42 -16.97 2.69
N ALA A 352 -16.23 -17.01 1.36
CA ALA A 352 -15.87 -18.24 0.64
C ALA A 352 -14.48 -18.78 1.04
N ALA A 353 -13.58 -17.90 1.57
CA ALA A 353 -12.30 -18.30 2.15
C ALA A 353 -12.41 -18.72 3.63
N GLY A 354 -13.61 -18.68 4.23
CA GLY A 354 -13.86 -19.09 5.62
C GLY A 354 -13.56 -18.01 6.66
N TYR A 355 -13.55 -16.74 6.25
CA TYR A 355 -13.27 -15.57 7.10
C TYR A 355 -14.50 -14.67 7.24
N GLU A 356 -14.42 -13.74 8.20
CA GLU A 356 -15.44 -12.73 8.48
C GLU A 356 -15.06 -11.41 7.77
N PRO A 357 -15.88 -10.92 6.83
CA PRO A 357 -15.61 -9.64 6.17
C PRO A 357 -15.88 -8.46 7.11
N VAL A 358 -14.92 -7.55 7.24
CA VAL A 358 -15.03 -6.36 8.08
C VAL A 358 -14.73 -5.12 7.25
N ARG A 359 -15.72 -4.23 7.13
CA ARG A 359 -15.54 -2.93 6.49
C ARG A 359 -14.78 -1.99 7.42
N ARG A 360 -13.77 -1.28 6.91
CA ARG A 360 -12.91 -0.36 7.65
C ARG A 360 -12.71 0.99 6.95
N ASN A 361 -12.06 1.94 7.64
CA ASN A 361 -11.47 3.15 7.06
C ASN A 361 -9.93 3.06 6.99
N SER A 362 -9.22 4.17 6.75
CA SER A 362 -7.74 4.21 6.64
C SER A 362 -7.03 3.86 7.95
N THR A 363 -7.66 4.07 9.10
CA THR A 363 -7.13 3.83 10.45
C THR A 363 -7.64 2.54 11.09
N TYR A 364 -8.31 1.70 10.29
CA TYR A 364 -8.90 0.42 10.71
C TYR A 364 -10.02 0.53 11.74
N ASP A 365 -10.71 1.68 11.81
CA ASP A 365 -12.00 1.74 12.49
C ASP A 365 -13.02 0.90 11.72
N GLU A 366 -13.74 0.03 12.45
CA GLU A 366 -14.69 -0.92 11.87
C GLU A 366 -16.06 -0.28 11.66
N PHE A 367 -16.72 -0.62 10.56
CA PHE A 367 -18.06 -0.13 10.22
C PHE A 367 -19.04 -1.30 10.05
N PRO A 368 -20.30 -1.15 10.54
CA PRO A 368 -21.37 -2.09 10.20
C PRO A 368 -21.58 -2.19 8.68
N HIS A 369 -21.99 -3.36 8.20
CA HIS A 369 -22.24 -3.56 6.76
C HIS A 369 -23.37 -2.70 6.20
N ASP A 370 -24.33 -2.36 7.04
CA ASP A 370 -25.48 -1.49 6.73
C ASP A 370 -25.20 -0.01 7.02
N TRP A 371 -23.99 0.33 7.41
CA TRP A 371 -23.62 1.73 7.62
C TRP A 371 -23.76 2.53 6.33
N THR A 372 -24.48 3.63 6.43
CA THR A 372 -24.65 4.61 5.35
C THR A 372 -24.09 5.97 5.80
N PRO A 373 -23.44 6.70 4.89
CA PRO A 373 -22.95 8.03 5.22
C PRO A 373 -24.10 8.99 5.53
N PRO A 374 -23.83 10.06 6.29
CA PRO A 374 -24.77 11.17 6.42
C PRO A 374 -25.17 11.71 5.05
N GLU A 375 -26.41 12.17 4.90
CA GLU A 375 -26.82 12.89 3.69
C GLU A 375 -25.88 14.08 3.45
N MET A 376 -25.40 14.22 2.21
CA MET A 376 -24.63 15.42 1.84
C MET A 376 -25.52 16.64 2.02
N ALA A 377 -24.98 17.69 2.65
CA ALA A 377 -25.65 18.97 2.66
C ALA A 377 -25.97 19.36 1.20
N LYS A 378 -27.25 19.59 0.93
CA LYS A 378 -27.64 20.05 -0.42
C LYS A 378 -26.98 21.39 -0.67
N VAL A 379 -25.97 21.38 -1.55
CA VAL A 379 -25.34 22.60 -2.08
C VAL A 379 -26.27 23.27 -3.05
#